data_b45a42fdd9546375cd60f8fbde993ad2
#
_entry.id   b45a42fdd9546375cd60f8fbde993ad2
#
_cell.length_a   1.000
_cell.length_b   1.000
_cell.length_c   1.000
_cell.angle_alpha   90.00
_cell.angle_beta   90.00
_cell.angle_gamma   90.00
#
_symmetry.space_group_name_H-M   'P 1'
#
loop_
_entity.id
_entity.type
_entity.pdbx_description
1 polymer ?
#
loop_
_entity_poly.entity_id
_entity_poly.type
_entity_poly.pdbx_seq_one_letter_code
_entity_poly.pdbx_strand_id
1 'polypeptide(L)'
;MGTTEKTELTVMCMICDGTKILVQDRVNKDWPGVTFPGGHVEPGEAFTDAVRREVKEETGLDIFRPTVCGINDFVRDDGTRYIVLFFRADRFSGELKNSAEGRVFWIERDEMTQYKLSQDFIDMVHVMENPSLTEFFYERDDENWKKRII
;
A
#
# COMPACT_ATOMS: atom_id res chain seq x y z
N MET A 1 -29.57 6.83 11.31
CA MET A 1 -28.94 7.55 10.19
C MET A 1 -27.43 7.58 10.39
N GLY A 2 -26.70 7.27 9.32
CA GLY A 2 -25.24 7.36 9.36
C GLY A 2 -24.76 8.79 9.25
N THR A 3 -23.52 9.00 9.68
CA THR A 3 -22.79 10.23 9.44
C THR A 3 -21.84 10.04 8.26
N THR A 4 -21.53 11.10 7.53
CA THR A 4 -20.53 11.08 6.47
C THR A 4 -19.23 11.65 6.97
N GLU A 5 -18.13 11.10 6.49
CA GLU A 5 -16.78 11.56 6.79
C GLU A 5 -16.03 11.78 5.48
N LYS A 6 -15.41 12.96 5.35
CA LYS A 6 -14.58 13.23 4.18
C LYS A 6 -13.42 12.26 4.16
N THR A 7 -13.23 11.57 3.05
CA THR A 7 -12.29 10.45 2.96
C THR A 7 -11.49 10.50 1.66
N GLU A 8 -10.20 10.22 1.76
CA GLU A 8 -9.32 10.00 0.63
C GLU A 8 -8.97 8.51 0.58
N LEU A 9 -9.37 7.84 -0.49
CA LEU A 9 -9.26 6.39 -0.64
C LEU A 9 -8.08 6.03 -1.53
N THR A 10 -7.19 5.17 -1.01
CA THR A 10 -6.06 4.64 -1.76
C THR A 10 -5.98 3.13 -1.60
N VAL A 11 -5.23 2.50 -2.49
CA VAL A 11 -4.94 1.07 -2.48
C VAL A 11 -3.45 0.84 -2.58
N MET A 12 -2.98 -0.28 -2.07
CA MET A 12 -1.58 -0.70 -2.12
C MET A 12 -1.55 -2.22 -2.27
N CYS A 13 -0.60 -2.75 -3.03
CA CYS A 13 -0.53 -4.19 -3.29
C CYS A 13 0.85 -4.77 -3.02
N MET A 14 0.90 -5.80 -2.18
CA MET A 14 2.06 -6.67 -2.04
C MET A 14 1.95 -7.79 -3.08
N ILE A 15 2.79 -7.75 -4.11
CA ILE A 15 2.85 -8.80 -5.13
C ILE A 15 3.99 -9.73 -4.77
N CYS A 16 3.68 -11.01 -4.62
CA CYS A 16 4.62 -12.03 -4.19
C CYS A 16 4.94 -13.00 -5.31
N ASP A 17 6.21 -13.37 -5.45
CA ASP A 17 6.68 -14.44 -6.32
C ASP A 17 7.63 -15.32 -5.51
N GLY A 18 7.10 -16.41 -4.93
CA GLY A 18 7.85 -17.24 -4.01
C GLY A 18 8.31 -16.44 -2.79
N THR A 19 9.63 -16.34 -2.61
CA THR A 19 10.24 -15.59 -1.51
C THR A 19 10.41 -14.10 -1.80
N LYS A 20 10.07 -13.67 -3.01
CA LYS A 20 10.30 -12.30 -3.47
C LYS A 20 9.04 -11.47 -3.40
N ILE A 21 9.23 -10.18 -3.17
CA ILE A 21 8.18 -9.17 -3.21
C ILE A 21 8.55 -8.08 -4.20
N LEU A 22 7.55 -7.54 -4.89
CA LEU A 22 7.75 -6.45 -5.84
C LEU A 22 7.65 -5.12 -5.11
N VAL A 23 8.67 -4.30 -5.26
CA VAL A 23 8.74 -2.99 -4.63
C VAL A 23 8.98 -1.89 -5.66
N GLN A 24 8.68 -0.68 -5.26
CA GLN A 24 8.88 0.54 -6.04
C GLN A 24 9.72 1.51 -5.23
N ASP A 25 10.77 2.04 -5.86
CA ASP A 25 11.57 3.12 -5.26
C ASP A 25 10.95 4.44 -5.70
N ARG A 26 10.22 5.08 -4.79
CA ARG A 26 9.42 6.28 -5.10
C ARG A 26 10.29 7.50 -5.34
N VAL A 27 9.96 8.24 -6.39
CA VAL A 27 10.58 9.54 -6.69
C VAL A 27 9.91 10.70 -5.95
N ASN A 28 8.77 10.47 -5.30
CA ASN A 28 8.03 11.48 -4.55
C ASN A 28 8.84 11.95 -3.34
N LYS A 29 9.07 13.27 -3.25
CA LYS A 29 9.86 13.88 -2.17
C LYS A 29 9.14 13.91 -0.83
N ASP A 30 7.81 13.90 -0.84
CA ASP A 30 7.01 13.96 0.39
C ASP A 30 6.98 12.61 1.10
N TRP A 31 7.10 11.54 0.34
CA TRP A 31 7.13 10.17 0.90
C TRP A 31 8.07 9.28 0.09
N PRO A 32 9.39 9.50 0.25
CA PRO A 32 10.39 8.77 -0.53
C PRO A 32 10.65 7.38 0.05
N GLY A 33 11.38 6.58 -0.71
CA GLY A 33 11.87 5.28 -0.30
C GLY A 33 11.15 4.14 -0.97
N VAL A 34 11.57 2.94 -0.62
CA VAL A 34 11.06 1.70 -1.17
C VAL A 34 9.72 1.36 -0.52
N THR A 35 8.71 1.12 -1.34
CA THR A 35 7.35 0.79 -0.91
C THR A 35 6.69 -0.14 -1.93
N PHE A 36 5.44 -0.50 -1.70
CA PHE A 36 4.64 -1.26 -2.66
C PHE A 36 3.95 -0.34 -3.66
N PRO A 37 3.67 -0.83 -4.88
CA PRO A 37 2.86 -0.07 -5.84
C PRO A 37 1.44 0.15 -5.31
N GLY A 38 0.86 1.28 -5.67
CA GLY A 38 -0.49 1.67 -5.29
C GLY A 38 -0.82 3.09 -5.70
N GLY A 39 -1.99 3.56 -5.35
CA GLY A 39 -2.44 4.89 -5.68
C GLY A 39 -3.90 5.13 -5.32
N HIS A 40 -4.46 6.23 -5.83
CA HIS A 40 -5.81 6.65 -5.49
C HIS A 40 -6.89 5.83 -6.20
N VAL A 41 -7.97 5.57 -5.48
CA VAL A 41 -9.20 5.04 -6.05
C VAL A 41 -9.95 6.18 -6.72
N GLU A 42 -10.40 5.99 -7.95
CA GLU A 42 -11.20 6.99 -8.66
C GLU A 42 -12.65 6.97 -8.19
N PRO A 43 -13.36 8.10 -8.26
CA PRO A 43 -14.77 8.14 -7.88
C PRO A 43 -15.59 7.09 -8.63
N GLY A 44 -16.33 6.26 -7.88
CA GLY A 44 -17.17 5.20 -8.45
C GLY A 44 -16.43 3.94 -8.88
N GLU A 45 -15.11 3.90 -8.73
CA GLU A 45 -14.30 2.74 -9.10
C GLU A 45 -14.35 1.68 -8.00
N ALA A 46 -14.48 0.41 -8.39
CA ALA A 46 -14.32 -0.69 -7.44
C ALA A 46 -12.88 -0.76 -6.94
N PHE A 47 -12.70 -1.07 -5.66
CA PHE A 47 -11.36 -1.14 -5.06
C PHE A 47 -10.45 -2.16 -5.74
N THR A 48 -11.02 -3.31 -6.12
CA THR A 48 -10.27 -4.36 -6.83
C THR A 48 -9.82 -3.88 -8.22
N ASP A 49 -10.68 -3.13 -8.92
CA ASP A 49 -10.32 -2.54 -10.20
C ASP A 49 -9.24 -1.47 -10.04
N ALA A 50 -9.34 -0.67 -8.98
CA ALA A 50 -8.35 0.36 -8.67
C ALA A 50 -6.96 -0.23 -8.44
N VAL A 51 -6.83 -1.27 -7.63
CA VAL A 51 -5.53 -1.88 -7.35
C VAL A 51 -4.95 -2.55 -8.59
N ARG A 52 -5.78 -3.18 -9.42
CA ARG A 52 -5.33 -3.77 -10.68
C ARG A 52 -4.85 -2.69 -11.65
N ARG A 53 -5.56 -1.60 -11.76
CA ARG A 53 -5.20 -0.46 -12.62
C ARG A 53 -3.89 0.17 -12.15
N GLU A 54 -3.77 0.48 -10.87
CA GLU A 54 -2.56 1.11 -10.33
C GLU A 54 -1.33 0.21 -10.50
N VAL A 55 -1.45 -1.08 -10.22
CA VAL A 55 -0.35 -2.03 -10.44
C VAL A 55 0.05 -2.07 -11.91
N LYS A 56 -0.92 -2.09 -12.82
CA LYS A 56 -0.64 -2.09 -14.26
C LYS A 56 0.08 -0.81 -14.70
N GLU A 57 -0.39 0.34 -14.26
CA GLU A 57 0.21 1.63 -14.60
C GLU A 57 1.64 1.77 -14.06
N GLU A 58 1.88 1.33 -12.83
CA GLU A 58 3.15 1.53 -12.16
C GLU A 58 4.19 0.43 -12.43
N THR A 59 3.74 -0.78 -12.73
CA THR A 59 4.65 -1.94 -12.85
C THR A 59 4.63 -2.65 -14.19
N GLY A 60 3.58 -2.45 -14.98
CA GLY A 60 3.35 -3.18 -16.23
C GLY A 60 2.72 -4.56 -16.03
N LEU A 61 2.53 -5.01 -14.80
CA LEU A 61 1.99 -6.33 -14.51
C LEU A 61 0.46 -6.33 -14.42
N ASP A 62 -0.14 -7.42 -14.89
CA ASP A 62 -1.54 -7.76 -14.68
C ASP A 62 -1.61 -8.72 -13.50
N ILE A 63 -2.26 -8.31 -12.41
CA ILE A 63 -2.46 -9.17 -11.24
C ILE A 63 -3.83 -9.85 -11.29
N PHE A 64 -3.90 -11.06 -10.74
CA PHE A 64 -5.11 -11.87 -10.73
C PHE A 64 -5.53 -12.16 -9.29
N ARG A 65 -6.82 -11.99 -9.02
CA ARG A 65 -7.44 -12.28 -7.72
C ARG A 65 -6.71 -11.66 -6.52
N PRO A 66 -6.45 -10.36 -6.53
CA PRO A 66 -5.90 -9.72 -5.34
C PRO A 66 -6.88 -9.85 -4.18
N THR A 67 -6.36 -10.11 -2.98
CA THR A 67 -7.17 -10.24 -1.77
C THR A 67 -6.83 -9.14 -0.78
N VAL A 68 -7.83 -8.62 -0.09
CA VAL A 68 -7.62 -7.63 0.98
C VAL A 68 -6.90 -8.31 2.14
N CYS A 69 -5.85 -7.67 2.65
CA CYS A 69 -5.04 -8.21 3.74
C CYS A 69 -4.77 -7.20 4.87
N GLY A 70 -5.49 -6.11 4.91
CA GLY A 70 -5.40 -5.13 5.99
C GLY A 70 -5.69 -3.72 5.54
N ILE A 71 -5.57 -2.79 6.48
CA ILE A 71 -5.85 -1.37 6.27
C ILE A 71 -4.80 -0.54 7.00
N ASN A 72 -4.40 0.57 6.41
CA ASN A 72 -3.72 1.64 7.13
C ASN A 72 -4.57 2.89 7.02
N ASP A 73 -4.81 3.56 8.11
CA ASP A 73 -5.61 4.78 8.10
C ASP A 73 -5.24 5.75 9.22
N PHE A 74 -5.58 7.00 9.00
CA PHE A 74 -5.41 8.08 9.97
C PHE A 74 -6.31 9.26 9.57
N VAL A 75 -6.59 10.13 10.53
CA VAL A 75 -7.35 11.35 10.29
C VAL A 75 -6.40 12.53 10.27
N ARG A 76 -6.41 13.28 9.16
CA ARG A 76 -5.59 14.49 9.00
C ARG A 76 -6.11 15.63 9.86
N ASP A 77 -5.30 16.68 10.00
CA ASP A 77 -5.66 17.89 10.75
C ASP A 77 -6.93 18.57 10.24
N ASP A 78 -7.22 18.44 8.93
CA ASP A 78 -8.42 19.01 8.33
C ASP A 78 -9.69 18.14 8.52
N GLY A 79 -9.56 17.01 9.22
CA GLY A 79 -10.65 16.08 9.45
C GLY A 79 -10.86 15.03 8.37
N THR A 80 -10.07 15.05 7.30
CA THR A 80 -10.15 14.03 6.23
C THR A 80 -9.52 12.73 6.71
N ARG A 81 -10.24 11.62 6.59
CA ARG A 81 -9.68 10.28 6.82
C ARG A 81 -8.95 9.82 5.58
N TYR A 82 -7.68 9.48 5.74
CA TYR A 82 -6.88 8.88 4.69
C TYR A 82 -6.88 7.36 4.90
N ILE A 83 -7.26 6.60 3.87
CA ILE A 83 -7.35 5.14 3.96
C ILE A 83 -6.49 4.52 2.87
N VAL A 84 -5.65 3.57 3.27
CA VAL A 84 -4.93 2.69 2.36
C VAL A 84 -5.47 1.28 2.56
N LEU A 85 -6.12 0.75 1.54
CA LEU A 85 -6.55 -0.65 1.53
C LEU A 85 -5.39 -1.51 1.06
N PHE A 86 -4.98 -2.45 1.89
CA PHE A 86 -3.89 -3.37 1.57
C PHE A 86 -4.42 -4.59 0.84
N PHE A 87 -3.82 -4.86 -0.32
CA PHE A 87 -4.09 -6.07 -1.11
C PHE A 87 -2.82 -6.90 -1.21
N ARG A 88 -3.02 -8.18 -1.42
CA ARG A 88 -1.95 -9.14 -1.71
C ARG A 88 -2.31 -9.94 -2.94
N ALA A 89 -1.32 -10.18 -3.81
CA ALA A 89 -1.49 -10.99 -5.02
C ALA A 89 -0.24 -11.84 -5.22
N ASP A 90 -0.44 -13.10 -5.61
CA ASP A 90 0.64 -14.04 -5.94
C ASP A 90 0.53 -14.59 -7.35
N ARG A 91 -0.45 -14.10 -8.12
CA ARG A 91 -0.65 -14.47 -9.54
C ARG A 91 -0.60 -13.22 -10.39
N PHE A 92 0.27 -13.25 -11.37
CA PHE A 92 0.46 -12.12 -12.26
C PHE A 92 1.00 -12.58 -13.61
N SER A 93 0.90 -11.70 -14.60
CA SER A 93 1.49 -11.89 -15.93
C SER A 93 1.99 -10.55 -16.46
N GLY A 94 2.66 -10.56 -17.58
CA GLY A 94 3.17 -9.36 -18.24
C GLY A 94 4.64 -9.12 -17.95
N GLU A 95 5.14 -8.00 -18.44
CA GLU A 95 6.54 -7.60 -18.31
C GLU A 95 6.67 -6.41 -17.37
N LEU A 96 7.66 -6.49 -16.49
CA LEU A 96 7.96 -5.43 -15.53
C LEU A 96 8.45 -4.18 -16.27
N LYS A 97 7.84 -3.03 -15.96
CA LYS A 97 8.19 -1.73 -16.54
C LYS A 97 8.22 -0.66 -15.44
N ASN A 98 9.21 0.22 -15.52
CA ASN A 98 9.24 1.40 -14.68
C ASN A 98 8.17 2.42 -15.11
N SER A 99 7.80 3.31 -14.23
CA SER A 99 6.87 4.40 -14.51
C SER A 99 7.43 5.73 -13.98
N ALA A 100 6.68 6.81 -14.21
CA ALA A 100 7.01 8.12 -13.67
C ALA A 100 6.99 8.14 -12.13
N GLU A 101 6.28 7.21 -11.50
CA GLU A 101 6.20 7.09 -10.04
C GLU A 101 7.48 6.53 -9.41
N GLY A 102 8.28 5.79 -10.19
CA GLY A 102 9.54 5.24 -9.73
C GLY A 102 9.94 3.96 -10.43
N ARG A 103 11.12 3.48 -10.08
CA ARG A 103 11.65 2.23 -10.55
C ARG A 103 11.06 1.07 -9.76
N VAL A 104 10.69 -0.02 -10.43
CA VAL A 104 10.13 -1.23 -9.80
C VAL A 104 11.09 -2.40 -9.96
N PHE A 105 11.20 -3.22 -8.92
CA PHE A 105 12.11 -4.34 -8.93
C PHE A 105 11.73 -5.36 -7.84
N TRP A 106 12.16 -6.60 -8.06
CA TRP A 106 11.96 -7.69 -7.10
C TRP A 106 13.08 -7.68 -6.06
N ILE A 107 12.70 -7.89 -4.80
CA ILE A 107 13.65 -8.09 -3.70
C ILE A 107 13.28 -9.36 -2.93
N GLU A 108 14.28 -9.96 -2.26
CA GLU A 108 13.99 -11.02 -1.31
C GLU A 108 13.27 -10.41 -0.09
N ARG A 109 12.14 -10.98 0.27
CA ARG A 109 11.34 -10.47 1.39
C ARG A 109 12.18 -10.36 2.68
N ASP A 110 12.99 -11.38 2.97
CA ASP A 110 13.79 -11.41 4.19
C ASP A 110 15.00 -10.47 4.17
N GLU A 111 15.28 -9.86 3.02
CA GLU A 111 16.37 -8.90 2.84
C GLU A 111 15.87 -7.45 2.70
N MET A 112 14.58 -7.21 2.95
CA MET A 112 13.99 -5.87 2.72
C MET A 112 14.67 -4.77 3.56
N THR A 113 15.20 -5.09 4.73
CA THR A 113 15.88 -4.12 5.60
C THR A 113 17.21 -3.62 5.04
N GLN A 114 17.73 -4.26 3.98
CA GLN A 114 18.94 -3.81 3.27
C GLN A 114 18.64 -2.60 2.36
N TYR A 115 17.38 -2.27 2.15
CA TYR A 115 16.95 -1.17 1.28
C TYR A 115 16.52 0.03 2.10
N LYS A 116 16.54 1.20 1.46
CA LYS A 116 16.03 2.42 2.08
C LYS A 116 14.50 2.40 1.99
N LEU A 117 13.87 1.88 3.01
CA LEU A 117 12.43 1.72 3.08
C LEU A 117 11.71 3.05 3.31
N SER A 118 10.51 3.17 2.76
CA SER A 118 9.61 4.27 3.10
C SER A 118 9.22 4.21 4.57
N GLN A 119 8.76 5.34 5.09
CA GLN A 119 8.33 5.43 6.49
C GLN A 119 7.24 4.39 6.77
N ASP A 120 7.42 3.62 7.85
CA ASP A 120 6.46 2.61 8.35
C ASP A 120 6.22 1.42 7.42
N PHE A 121 7.08 1.21 6.42
CA PHE A 121 6.96 0.08 5.51
C PHE A 121 6.93 -1.26 6.24
N ILE A 122 7.79 -1.44 7.25
CA ILE A 122 7.85 -2.68 8.03
C ILE A 122 6.54 -2.92 8.79
N ASP A 123 5.96 -1.88 9.37
CA ASP A 123 4.68 -1.97 10.07
C ASP A 123 3.55 -2.37 9.11
N MET A 124 3.54 -1.83 7.89
CA MET A 124 2.58 -2.19 6.86
C MET A 124 2.72 -3.67 6.46
N VAL A 125 3.95 -4.13 6.22
CA VAL A 125 4.22 -5.53 5.88
C VAL A 125 3.76 -6.45 7.00
N HIS A 126 3.99 -6.05 8.25
CA HIS A 126 3.58 -6.85 9.42
C HIS A 126 2.06 -7.06 9.43
N VAL A 127 1.28 -6.03 9.17
CA VAL A 127 -0.18 -6.16 9.06
C VAL A 127 -0.58 -7.03 7.88
N MET A 128 0.03 -6.80 6.71
CA MET A 128 -0.29 -7.55 5.49
C MET A 128 -0.02 -9.06 5.60
N GLU A 129 0.99 -9.44 6.36
CA GLU A 129 1.42 -10.84 6.48
C GLU A 129 0.81 -11.59 7.65
N ASN A 130 0.32 -10.89 8.65
CA ASN A 130 -0.20 -11.50 9.87
C ASN A 130 -1.73 -11.58 9.85
N PRO A 131 -2.32 -12.78 9.68
CA PRO A 131 -3.78 -12.93 9.61
C PRO A 131 -4.48 -12.58 10.93
N SER A 132 -3.74 -12.44 12.04
CA SER A 132 -4.30 -11.99 13.32
C SER A 132 -4.38 -10.48 13.44
N LEU A 133 -3.81 -9.74 12.48
CA LEU A 133 -3.84 -8.29 12.44
C LEU A 133 -4.76 -7.79 11.32
N THR A 134 -5.34 -6.65 11.53
CA THR A 134 -6.32 -6.05 10.61
C THR A 134 -5.90 -4.67 10.15
N GLU A 135 -5.36 -3.88 11.07
CA GLU A 135 -5.24 -2.45 10.84
C GLU A 135 -3.97 -1.87 11.45
N PHE A 136 -3.37 -0.94 10.71
CA PHE A 136 -2.36 -0.03 11.20
C PHE A 136 -3.00 1.37 11.25
N PHE A 137 -3.24 1.85 12.45
CA PHE A 137 -3.90 3.13 12.68
C PHE A 137 -2.96 4.11 13.38
N TYR A 138 -2.91 5.35 12.88
CA TYR A 138 -2.26 6.43 13.60
C TYR A 138 -3.29 7.13 14.46
N GLU A 139 -3.18 6.93 15.76
CA GLU A 139 -4.02 7.63 16.75
C GLU A 139 -3.37 8.95 17.10
N ARG A 140 -4.17 9.99 17.07
CA ARG A 140 -3.69 11.31 17.52
C ARG A 140 -3.94 11.46 19.02
N ASP A 141 -2.86 11.73 19.76
CA ASP A 141 -2.89 12.02 21.20
C ASP A 141 -2.29 13.41 21.39
N ASP A 142 -3.18 14.42 21.55
CA ASP A 142 -2.84 15.84 21.57
C ASP A 142 -2.07 16.25 20.30
N GLU A 143 -0.79 16.61 20.40
CA GLU A 143 0.05 16.96 19.25
C GLU A 143 0.89 15.80 18.76
N ASN A 144 0.79 14.62 19.40
CA ASN A 144 1.60 13.46 19.10
C ASN A 144 0.80 12.40 18.32
N TRP A 145 1.51 11.68 17.46
CA TRP A 145 0.96 10.53 16.74
C TRP A 145 1.45 9.25 17.39
N LYS A 146 0.52 8.36 17.68
CA LYS A 146 0.79 7.06 18.26
C LYS A 146 0.36 5.96 17.27
N LYS A 147 1.26 5.01 17.01
CA LYS A 147 0.94 3.86 16.18
C LYS A 147 0.13 2.86 16.97
N ARG A 148 -0.97 2.39 16.36
CA ARG A 148 -1.75 1.26 16.85
C ARG A 148 -1.77 0.18 15.77
N ILE A 149 -1.33 -1.01 16.14
CA ILE A 149 -1.35 -2.19 15.25
C ILE A 149 -2.34 -3.16 15.88
N ILE A 150 -3.45 -3.37 15.19
CA ILE A 150 -4.64 -4.03 15.74
C ILE A 150 -5.01 -5.24 14.89
#